data_95390ad7c95aa57a04f09ab0a8ae303b
#
_entry.id   95390ad7c95aa57a04f09ab0a8ae303b
#
_cell.length_a   1.000
_cell.length_b   1.000
_cell.length_c   1.000
_cell.angle_alpha   90.00
_cell.angle_beta   90.00
_cell.angle_gamma   90.00
#
_symmetry.space_group_name_H-M   'P 1'
#
loop_
_entity.id
_entity.type
_entity.pdbx_description
1 polymer ?
#
loop_
_entity_poly.entity_id
_entity_poly.type
_entity_poly.pdbx_seq_one_letter_code
_entity_poly.pdbx_strand_id
1 'polypeptide(L)'
;MRLFRARTGVFVALALAVPSLTLLTGSSASVASSTTEHRHVVLIPQADKFVPYHLTIEVGDTVTWVNNDTDDHTIVSDDAFNTEGHHGLDHLLLGTDHNGGKPGVFKLRFDHPGTFVYYCRFHARLDASNQPFAPGPKGGIQDASGNFGTPMSGVVTVLPGNGDEGR
;
A
#
# COMPACT_ATOMS: atom_id res chain seq x y z
N MET A 1 -43.60 -71.26 58.11
CA MET A 1 -43.59 -69.88 58.69
C MET A 1 -42.21 -69.68 59.31
N ARG A 2 -41.25 -69.10 58.54
CA ARG A 2 -39.88 -68.81 59.02
C ARG A 2 -39.53 -67.39 58.63
N LEU A 3 -39.32 -66.55 59.65
CA LEU A 3 -38.89 -65.19 59.60
C LEU A 3 -37.36 -65.17 59.19
N PHE A 4 -37.01 -64.42 58.17
CA PHE A 4 -35.66 -64.07 57.90
C PHE A 4 -35.40 -62.62 58.27
N ARG A 5 -34.48 -62.44 59.20
CA ARG A 5 -33.96 -61.10 59.63
C ARG A 5 -32.95 -60.60 58.61
N ALA A 6 -33.21 -59.43 58.06
CA ALA A 6 -32.23 -58.67 57.25
C ALA A 6 -31.17 -58.02 58.17
N ARG A 7 -29.90 -58.22 57.88
CA ARG A 7 -28.77 -57.50 58.48
C ARG A 7 -28.43 -56.29 57.63
N THR A 8 -28.54 -55.13 58.26
CA THR A 8 -28.15 -53.88 57.67
C THR A 8 -26.60 -53.73 57.72
N GLY A 9 -25.90 -53.76 56.60
CA GLY A 9 -24.48 -53.46 56.53
C GLY A 9 -24.27 -51.98 56.21
N VAL A 10 -23.59 -51.31 57.13
CA VAL A 10 -23.14 -49.91 56.89
C VAL A 10 -21.88 -49.91 56.08
N PHE A 11 -21.92 -49.37 54.87
CA PHE A 11 -20.74 -49.10 54.06
C PHE A 11 -20.28 -47.69 54.33
N VAL A 12 -19.13 -47.53 54.92
CA VAL A 12 -18.41 -46.23 55.03
C VAL A 12 -17.68 -46.01 53.70
N ALA A 13 -18.13 -45.05 52.90
CA ALA A 13 -17.46 -44.63 51.70
C ALA A 13 -16.37 -43.61 52.05
N LEU A 14 -15.12 -44.00 51.88
CA LEU A 14 -13.95 -43.12 52.01
C LEU A 14 -13.82 -42.32 50.70
N ALA A 15 -14.17 -41.03 50.72
CA ALA A 15 -14.00 -40.12 49.59
C ALA A 15 -12.54 -39.67 49.52
N LEU A 16 -11.81 -40.15 48.48
CA LEU A 16 -10.50 -39.64 48.11
C LEU A 16 -10.68 -38.35 47.32
N ALA A 17 -10.31 -37.22 47.94
CA ALA A 17 -10.26 -35.92 47.27
C ALA A 17 -9.03 -35.88 46.32
N VAL A 18 -9.26 -35.83 45.02
CA VAL A 18 -8.21 -35.62 43.99
C VAL A 18 -8.06 -34.12 43.78
N PRO A 19 -6.91 -33.52 43.98
CA PRO A 19 -6.74 -32.11 43.67
C PRO A 19 -6.73 -31.90 42.12
N SER A 20 -7.71 -31.19 41.60
CA SER A 20 -7.78 -30.77 40.22
C SER A 20 -6.69 -29.72 39.94
N LEU A 21 -5.68 -30.13 39.20
CA LEU A 21 -4.64 -29.24 38.66
C LEU A 21 -5.25 -28.46 37.49
N THR A 22 -5.68 -27.20 37.73
CA THR A 22 -6.12 -26.28 36.69
C THR A 22 -4.90 -25.82 35.91
N LEU A 23 -4.72 -26.33 34.66
CA LEU A 23 -3.79 -25.73 33.70
C LEU A 23 -4.34 -24.34 33.31
N LEU A 24 -3.67 -23.29 33.72
CA LEU A 24 -3.83 -21.96 33.11
C LEU A 24 -3.27 -22.04 31.69
N THR A 25 -4.12 -22.17 30.69
CA THR A 25 -3.76 -21.92 29.29
C THR A 25 -3.60 -20.42 29.12
N GLY A 26 -2.35 -19.96 29.15
CA GLY A 26 -2.02 -18.58 28.80
C GLY A 26 -2.39 -18.32 27.35
N SER A 27 -3.49 -17.60 27.09
CA SER A 27 -3.77 -17.01 25.79
C SER A 27 -2.69 -15.97 25.48
N SER A 28 -1.75 -16.33 24.61
CA SER A 28 -0.86 -15.35 24.00
C SER A 28 -1.71 -14.45 23.10
N ALA A 29 -2.08 -13.28 23.61
CA ALA A 29 -2.66 -12.24 22.77
C ALA A 29 -1.60 -11.82 21.74
N SER A 30 -1.79 -12.19 20.51
CA SER A 30 -1.01 -11.64 19.38
C SER A 30 -1.33 -10.15 19.32
N VAL A 31 -0.35 -9.33 19.67
CA VAL A 31 -0.42 -7.88 19.45
C VAL A 31 -0.33 -7.68 17.94
N ALA A 32 -1.48 -7.50 17.30
CA ALA A 32 -1.51 -7.04 15.93
C ALA A 32 -0.85 -5.66 15.90
N SER A 33 0.33 -5.56 15.32
CA SER A 33 0.98 -4.28 15.04
C SER A 33 0.07 -3.52 14.08
N SER A 34 -0.64 -2.52 14.57
CA SER A 34 -1.40 -1.63 13.71
C SER A 34 -0.40 -0.72 12.99
N THR A 35 0.00 -1.08 11.78
CA THR A 35 0.68 -0.14 10.89
C THR A 35 -0.29 1.00 10.63
N THR A 36 0.05 2.18 11.11
CA THR A 36 -0.72 3.40 10.82
C THR A 36 -0.55 3.70 9.34
N GLU A 37 -1.60 3.53 8.55
CA GLU A 37 -1.60 3.91 7.13
C GLU A 37 -1.45 5.42 7.02
N HIS A 38 -0.36 5.90 6.45
CA HIS A 38 -0.18 7.30 6.09
C HIS A 38 -0.66 7.53 4.66
N ARG A 39 -1.27 8.70 4.45
CA ARG A 39 -1.79 9.10 3.15
C ARG A 39 -0.94 10.21 2.57
N HIS A 40 -0.37 9.95 1.42
CA HIS A 40 0.47 10.87 0.69
C HIS A 40 -0.24 11.35 -0.57
N VAL A 41 0.03 12.58 -0.99
CA VAL A 41 -0.61 13.16 -2.17
C VAL A 41 0.44 13.63 -3.16
N VAL A 42 0.23 13.27 -4.43
CA VAL A 42 0.94 13.80 -5.58
C VAL A 42 -0.06 14.63 -6.40
N LEU A 43 0.20 15.90 -6.58
CA LEU A 43 -0.63 16.78 -7.39
C LEU A 43 -0.12 16.85 -8.83
N ILE A 44 -1.05 17.00 -9.76
CA ILE A 44 -0.77 17.38 -11.15
C ILE A 44 -1.42 18.75 -11.36
N PRO A 45 -0.65 19.84 -11.25
CA PRO A 45 -1.11 21.21 -11.52
C PRO A 45 -1.10 21.48 -13.03
N GLN A 46 -1.62 22.63 -13.44
CA GLN A 46 -1.58 23.13 -14.83
C GLN A 46 -0.15 23.45 -15.30
N ALA A 47 0.73 22.46 -15.27
CA ALA A 47 2.12 22.57 -15.69
C ALA A 47 2.68 21.20 -16.08
N ASP A 48 1.82 20.23 -16.38
CA ASP A 48 2.14 18.88 -16.86
C ASP A 48 3.23 18.19 -16.03
N LYS A 49 3.15 18.26 -14.69
CA LYS A 49 4.17 17.69 -13.81
C LYS A 49 3.57 17.02 -12.57
N PHE A 50 4.28 16.06 -12.02
CA PHE A 50 3.97 15.46 -10.72
C PHE A 50 4.64 16.26 -9.59
N VAL A 51 3.88 16.64 -8.57
CA VAL A 51 4.37 17.42 -7.42
C VAL A 51 3.96 16.75 -6.11
N PRO A 52 4.90 16.30 -5.29
CA PRO A 52 6.35 16.32 -5.53
C PRO A 52 6.78 15.33 -6.63
N TYR A 53 7.95 15.57 -7.24
CA TYR A 53 8.58 14.64 -8.19
C TYR A 53 9.00 13.33 -7.49
N HIS A 54 9.55 13.42 -6.31
CA HIS A 54 9.98 12.29 -5.49
C HIS A 54 9.23 12.28 -4.15
N LEU A 55 8.73 11.11 -3.80
CA LEU A 55 8.03 10.84 -2.55
C LEU A 55 8.67 9.63 -1.85
N THR A 56 8.94 9.75 -0.55
CA THR A 56 9.37 8.64 0.29
C THR A 56 8.24 8.26 1.24
N ILE A 57 7.91 6.99 1.28
CA ILE A 57 6.81 6.42 2.08
C ILE A 57 7.28 5.13 2.76
N GLU A 58 6.44 4.52 3.59
CA GLU A 58 6.67 3.21 4.19
C GLU A 58 5.73 2.14 3.59
N VAL A 59 6.11 0.87 3.73
CA VAL A 59 5.22 -0.26 3.37
C VAL A 59 3.89 -0.15 4.12
N GLY A 60 2.80 -0.27 3.38
CA GLY A 60 1.43 -0.12 3.88
C GLY A 60 0.82 1.25 3.60
N ASP A 61 1.62 2.24 3.21
CA ASP A 61 1.15 3.58 2.88
C ASP A 61 0.40 3.63 1.55
N THR A 62 -0.45 4.64 1.41
CA THR A 62 -1.24 4.90 0.20
C THR A 62 -0.85 6.24 -0.41
N VAL A 63 -0.51 6.24 -1.70
CA VAL A 63 -0.33 7.46 -2.49
C VAL A 63 -1.62 7.75 -3.26
N THR A 64 -2.02 9.02 -3.25
CA THR A 64 -3.14 9.54 -4.01
C THR A 64 -2.63 10.55 -5.05
N TRP A 65 -2.81 10.26 -6.33
CA TRP A 65 -2.59 11.22 -7.41
C TRP A 65 -3.87 12.00 -7.65
N VAL A 66 -3.75 13.32 -7.77
CA VAL A 66 -4.87 14.25 -7.99
C VAL A 66 -4.55 15.12 -9.19
N ASN A 67 -5.29 14.92 -10.27
CA ASN A 67 -5.16 15.73 -11.48
C ASN A 67 -6.04 16.98 -11.39
N ASN A 68 -5.41 18.12 -11.08
CA ASN A 68 -6.02 19.45 -11.07
C ASN A 68 -5.83 20.20 -12.40
N ASP A 69 -5.19 19.56 -13.39
CA ASP A 69 -5.04 20.12 -14.72
C ASP A 69 -6.34 20.04 -15.50
N THR A 70 -6.44 20.81 -16.60
CA THR A 70 -7.50 20.70 -17.59
C THR A 70 -7.34 19.45 -18.45
N ASP A 71 -6.10 19.05 -18.70
CA ASP A 71 -5.74 17.96 -19.59
C ASP A 71 -5.72 16.60 -18.87
N ASP A 72 -5.92 15.55 -19.65
CA ASP A 72 -5.79 14.17 -19.18
C ASP A 72 -4.33 13.79 -18.99
N HIS A 73 -4.04 13.05 -17.93
CA HIS A 73 -2.73 12.47 -17.65
C HIS A 73 -2.81 10.98 -17.38
N THR A 74 -1.67 10.31 -17.32
CA THR A 74 -1.62 8.89 -16.97
C THR A 74 -0.58 8.63 -15.90
N ILE A 75 -0.82 7.59 -15.09
CA ILE A 75 0.19 6.98 -14.23
C ILE A 75 0.56 5.64 -14.86
N VAL A 76 1.72 5.60 -15.51
CA VAL A 76 2.23 4.41 -16.19
C VAL A 76 3.49 3.93 -15.50
N SER A 77 3.58 2.65 -15.27
CA SER A 77 4.73 2.01 -14.64
C SER A 77 4.96 0.66 -15.29
N ASP A 78 5.66 0.68 -16.42
CA ASP A 78 6.01 -0.50 -17.22
C ASP A 78 7.53 -0.67 -17.41
N ASP A 79 8.34 0.12 -16.69
CA ASP A 79 9.80 0.02 -16.79
C ASP A 79 10.35 -1.14 -15.93
N ALA A 80 11.53 -1.64 -16.33
CA ALA A 80 12.19 -2.76 -15.70
C ALA A 80 12.83 -2.42 -14.34
N PHE A 81 12.87 -1.15 -13.95
CA PHE A 81 13.53 -0.70 -12.72
C PHE A 81 12.56 -0.55 -11.53
N ASN A 82 11.27 -0.80 -11.75
CA ASN A 82 10.31 -0.84 -10.64
C ASN A 82 10.54 -2.09 -9.80
N THR A 83 10.97 -1.90 -8.57
CA THR A 83 11.34 -2.97 -7.65
C THR A 83 10.26 -3.31 -6.61
N GLU A 84 9.24 -2.44 -6.48
CA GLU A 84 8.17 -2.62 -5.50
C GLU A 84 6.96 -3.46 -6.03
N GLY A 85 6.95 -3.86 -7.30
CA GLY A 85 6.01 -4.84 -7.85
C GLY A 85 4.83 -4.33 -8.66
N HIS A 86 4.64 -3.02 -8.82
CA HIS A 86 3.53 -2.46 -9.62
C HIS A 86 3.88 -2.30 -11.12
N HIS A 87 4.55 -3.29 -11.70
CA HIS A 87 4.84 -3.30 -13.14
C HIS A 87 3.57 -3.39 -13.97
N GLY A 88 3.57 -2.73 -15.13
CA GLY A 88 2.46 -2.76 -16.08
C GLY A 88 1.23 -1.96 -15.64
N LEU A 89 1.34 -1.12 -14.61
CA LEU A 89 0.29 -0.18 -14.27
C LEU A 89 0.09 0.81 -15.41
N ASP A 90 -1.15 1.03 -15.78
CA ASP A 90 -1.56 1.99 -16.80
C ASP A 90 -2.92 2.56 -16.42
N HIS A 91 -2.91 3.71 -15.77
CA HIS A 91 -4.12 4.35 -15.27
C HIS A 91 -4.30 5.74 -15.87
N LEU A 92 -5.46 5.98 -16.49
CA LEU A 92 -5.86 7.29 -17.01
C LEU A 92 -6.45 8.15 -15.87
N LEU A 93 -5.91 9.34 -15.67
CA LEU A 93 -6.47 10.39 -14.83
C LEU A 93 -7.08 11.47 -15.69
N LEU A 94 -8.40 11.56 -15.69
CA LEU A 94 -9.10 12.60 -16.44
C LEU A 94 -8.74 13.99 -15.92
N GLY A 95 -8.55 14.92 -16.84
CA GLY A 95 -8.47 16.35 -16.54
C GLY A 95 -9.82 16.94 -16.18
N THR A 96 -9.81 18.14 -15.62
CA THR A 96 -11.05 18.81 -15.21
C THR A 96 -12.01 19.05 -16.37
N ASP A 97 -11.51 19.27 -17.58
CA ASP A 97 -12.33 19.48 -18.78
C ASP A 97 -13.09 18.21 -19.20
N HIS A 98 -12.52 17.03 -18.91
CA HIS A 98 -13.13 15.74 -19.24
C HIS A 98 -13.83 15.06 -18.06
N ASN A 99 -13.74 15.66 -16.86
CA ASN A 99 -14.29 15.10 -15.61
C ASN A 99 -15.37 15.98 -14.96
N GLY A 100 -16.08 16.78 -15.76
CA GLY A 100 -17.16 17.65 -15.28
C GLY A 100 -16.69 18.73 -14.30
N GLY A 101 -15.50 19.29 -14.53
CA GLY A 101 -14.90 20.34 -13.71
C GLY A 101 -14.28 19.82 -12.39
N LYS A 102 -14.17 18.52 -12.21
CA LYS A 102 -13.62 17.91 -10.98
C LYS A 102 -12.24 17.29 -11.26
N PRO A 103 -11.33 17.32 -10.27
CA PRO A 103 -10.06 16.62 -10.38
C PRO A 103 -10.23 15.11 -10.61
N GLY A 104 -9.41 14.55 -11.50
CA GLY A 104 -9.23 13.10 -11.60
C GLY A 104 -8.43 12.60 -10.39
N VAL A 105 -8.78 11.44 -9.85
CA VAL A 105 -8.13 10.89 -8.65
C VAL A 105 -7.83 9.42 -8.84
N PHE A 106 -6.59 9.03 -8.53
CA PHE A 106 -6.14 7.65 -8.46
C PHE A 106 -5.45 7.38 -7.13
N LYS A 107 -5.65 6.18 -6.57
CA LYS A 107 -5.03 5.75 -5.31
C LYS A 107 -4.37 4.41 -5.49
N LEU A 108 -3.16 4.28 -4.96
CA LEU A 108 -2.41 3.03 -4.95
C LEU A 108 -1.77 2.84 -3.57
N ARG A 109 -1.96 1.65 -3.00
CA ARG A 109 -1.29 1.21 -1.78
C ARG A 109 -0.03 0.45 -2.15
N PHE A 110 1.04 0.66 -1.37
CA PHE A 110 2.34 0.04 -1.59
C PHE A 110 2.61 -0.99 -0.51
N ASP A 111 2.62 -2.27 -0.90
CA ASP A 111 2.72 -3.40 0.03
C ASP A 111 4.13 -4.01 0.12
N HIS A 112 5.07 -3.52 -0.69
CA HIS A 112 6.45 -4.01 -0.73
C HIS A 112 7.44 -2.85 -0.74
N PRO A 113 8.62 -3.01 -0.08
CA PRO A 113 9.66 -2.00 -0.17
C PRO A 113 10.30 -2.00 -1.56
N GLY A 114 10.74 -0.84 -2.01
CA GLY A 114 11.40 -0.71 -3.30
C GLY A 114 11.22 0.66 -3.94
N THR A 115 11.40 0.71 -5.26
CA THR A 115 11.27 1.93 -6.05
C THR A 115 10.19 1.75 -7.10
N PHE A 116 9.31 2.73 -7.21
CA PHE A 116 8.27 2.82 -8.20
C PHE A 116 8.52 4.06 -9.07
N VAL A 117 8.99 3.84 -10.29
CA VAL A 117 9.15 4.88 -11.31
C VAL A 117 7.90 4.91 -12.17
N TYR A 118 7.34 6.09 -12.38
CA TYR A 118 6.14 6.27 -13.19
C TYR A 118 6.22 7.52 -14.06
N TYR A 119 5.43 7.55 -15.13
CA TYR A 119 5.41 8.66 -16.07
C TYR A 119 4.02 8.86 -16.69
N CYS A 120 3.82 10.02 -17.30
CA CYS A 120 2.66 10.28 -18.16
C CYS A 120 3.02 9.99 -19.61
N ARG A 121 2.32 9.05 -20.27
CA ARG A 121 2.59 8.68 -21.68
C ARG A 121 2.33 9.79 -22.69
N PHE A 122 1.55 10.81 -22.32
CA PHE A 122 1.31 11.96 -23.18
C PHE A 122 2.52 12.90 -23.23
N HIS A 123 3.28 12.98 -22.12
CA HIS A 123 4.37 13.94 -21.92
C HIS A 123 5.74 13.28 -21.66
N ALA A 124 5.84 11.96 -21.83
CA ALA A 124 7.08 11.21 -21.75
C ALA A 124 7.07 9.97 -22.65
N ARG A 125 8.26 9.44 -22.92
CA ARG A 125 8.51 8.14 -23.55
C ARG A 125 9.60 7.44 -22.75
N LEU A 126 9.73 6.12 -22.92
CA LEU A 126 10.85 5.37 -22.37
C LEU A 126 11.94 5.22 -23.45
N ASP A 127 13.20 5.39 -23.07
CA ASP A 127 14.35 5.06 -23.89
C ASP A 127 14.66 3.56 -23.87
N ALA A 128 15.74 3.14 -24.55
CA ALA A 128 16.16 1.75 -24.59
C ALA A 128 16.61 1.20 -23.23
N SER A 129 16.83 2.08 -22.24
CA SER A 129 17.17 1.75 -20.86
C SER A 129 15.98 1.88 -19.91
N ASN A 130 14.76 1.99 -20.44
CA ASN A 130 13.51 2.21 -19.70
C ASN A 130 13.52 3.49 -18.85
N GLN A 131 14.27 4.52 -19.27
CA GLN A 131 14.27 5.80 -18.58
C GLN A 131 13.31 6.78 -19.25
N PRO A 132 12.46 7.50 -18.49
CA PRO A 132 11.59 8.51 -19.06
C PRO A 132 12.38 9.65 -19.72
N PHE A 133 12.02 9.98 -20.94
CA PHE A 133 12.54 11.14 -21.65
C PHE A 133 11.41 11.91 -22.35
N ALA A 134 11.65 13.17 -22.72
CA ALA A 134 10.66 13.98 -23.41
C ALA A 134 10.40 13.44 -24.82
N PRO A 135 9.14 13.42 -25.31
CA PRO A 135 8.79 12.83 -26.60
C PRO A 135 9.32 13.59 -27.81
N GLY A 136 10.07 14.64 -27.61
CA GLY A 136 10.70 15.45 -28.66
C GLY A 136 11.17 16.81 -28.12
N PRO A 137 11.81 17.63 -28.96
CA PRO A 137 12.38 18.90 -28.50
C PRO A 137 11.32 19.95 -28.08
N LYS A 138 10.06 19.73 -28.45
CA LYS A 138 8.91 20.54 -28.03
C LYS A 138 7.88 19.72 -27.26
N GLY A 139 8.26 18.52 -26.83
CA GLY A 139 7.41 17.65 -26.03
C GLY A 139 7.85 17.60 -24.57
N GLY A 140 7.10 16.89 -23.75
CA GLY A 140 7.29 16.86 -22.31
C GLY A 140 6.72 18.11 -21.63
N ILE A 141 7.25 18.42 -20.47
CA ILE A 141 6.84 19.59 -19.69
C ILE A 141 7.73 20.78 -19.98
N GLN A 142 7.18 21.95 -19.77
CA GLN A 142 7.90 23.23 -19.90
C GLN A 142 8.56 23.58 -18.55
N ASP A 143 9.84 23.98 -18.58
CA ASP A 143 10.52 24.51 -17.41
C ASP A 143 10.09 25.96 -17.10
N ALA A 144 10.60 26.52 -16.01
CA ALA A 144 10.29 27.89 -15.60
C ALA A 144 10.77 28.96 -16.61
N SER A 145 11.68 28.61 -17.53
CA SER A 145 12.20 29.46 -18.60
C SER A 145 11.45 29.27 -19.91
N GLY A 146 10.44 28.42 -19.94
CA GLY A 146 9.64 28.13 -21.12
C GLY A 146 10.26 27.09 -22.08
N ASN A 147 11.32 26.38 -21.68
CA ASN A 147 11.94 25.35 -22.49
C ASN A 147 11.24 24.00 -22.30
N PHE A 148 10.99 23.31 -23.39
CA PHE A 148 10.54 21.93 -23.37
C PHE A 148 11.74 20.95 -23.25
N GLY A 149 11.46 19.67 -23.04
CA GLY A 149 12.46 18.60 -23.02
C GLY A 149 12.55 17.87 -21.69
N THR A 150 11.83 18.28 -20.66
CA THR A 150 11.72 17.53 -19.41
C THR A 150 10.59 16.51 -19.51
N PRO A 151 10.82 15.22 -19.23
CA PRO A 151 9.74 14.23 -19.21
C PRO A 151 8.83 14.47 -17.99
N MET A 152 7.53 14.24 -18.17
CA MET A 152 6.60 14.17 -17.04
C MET A 152 6.71 12.81 -16.36
N SER A 153 7.50 12.74 -15.32
CA SER A 153 7.75 11.51 -14.56
C SER A 153 7.80 11.79 -13.05
N GLY A 154 7.77 10.73 -12.26
CA GLY A 154 7.90 10.80 -10.81
C GLY A 154 8.43 9.49 -10.23
N VAL A 155 8.82 9.53 -8.97
CA VAL A 155 9.39 8.38 -8.24
C VAL A 155 8.75 8.28 -6.85
N VAL A 156 8.33 7.07 -6.47
CA VAL A 156 8.00 6.74 -5.09
C VAL A 156 9.06 5.76 -4.58
N THR A 157 9.70 6.10 -3.46
CA THR A 157 10.57 5.19 -2.71
C THR A 157 9.81 4.66 -1.51
N VAL A 158 9.66 3.35 -1.45
CA VAL A 158 8.96 2.65 -0.37
C VAL A 158 10.00 2.04 0.57
N LEU A 159 10.05 2.53 1.79
CA LEU A 159 10.93 2.01 2.82
C LEU A 159 10.31 0.79 3.51
N PRO A 160 11.10 -0.15 4.05
CA PRO A 160 10.59 -1.19 4.93
C PRO A 160 9.79 -0.57 6.08
N GLY A 161 8.65 -1.16 6.41
CA GLY A 161 7.87 -0.73 7.58
C GLY A 161 8.63 -1.02 8.88
N ASN A 162 8.40 -0.24 9.92
CA ASN A 162 9.08 -0.33 11.23
C ASN A 162 8.93 -1.68 11.98
N GLY A 163 8.33 -2.70 11.36
CA GLY A 163 8.16 -4.05 11.90
C GLY A 163 9.05 -5.12 11.28
N ASP A 164 9.85 -4.81 10.26
CA ASP A 164 10.64 -5.79 9.50
C ASP A 164 12.14 -5.80 9.84
N GLU A 165 12.56 -5.07 10.88
CA GLU A 165 13.92 -5.15 11.41
C GLU A 165 14.07 -6.40 12.28
N GLY A 166 14.31 -7.55 11.65
CA GLY A 166 14.83 -8.72 12.37
C GLY A 166 14.08 -10.03 12.21
N ARG A 167 13.97 -10.54 11.01
CA ARG A 167 13.73 -11.97 10.78
C ARG A 167 14.73 -12.54 9.80
#